data_a8136196f19208115694435f4bd25095
#
_entry.id   a8136196f19208115694435f4bd25095
#
_cell.length_a   1.000
_cell.length_b   1.000
_cell.length_c   1.000
_cell.angle_alpha   90.00
_cell.angle_beta   90.00
_cell.angle_gamma   90.00
#
_symmetry.space_group_name_H-M   'P 1'
#
loop_
_entity.id
_entity.type
_entity.pdbx_description
1 polymer ?
#
loop_
_entity_poly.entity_id
_entity_poly.type
_entity_poly.pdbx_seq_one_letter_code
_entity_poly.pdbx_strand_id
1 'polypeptide(L)'
;MQNELQAYIFDVDGTLADTERDGHRVAFNRAFEEYDLDWHWSVETYGELLAVTGGKERMKYFVENFSQGLTVPDNIDTLIPELHQAKTRHYTELLSTGAIPLRPGVERLINEARQRNIRLAIATTTTPENVTALLTHTLGPDSIDWFEVIAAGDIVPAKKPAPDIYDYALEKMKLPAKNCIAFEDSSNGIKSSIGADLITIITINDYTRDHDFSDAVVVLDQMGEADKPFNVIAGDTEGADYLNCELVARLHQQAQR
;
A
#
# COMPACT_ATOMS: atom_id res chain seq x y z
N MET A 1 19.80 -9.26 24.67
CA MET A 1 19.76 -8.01 23.90
C MET A 1 18.28 -7.76 23.62
N GLN A 2 17.72 -6.65 24.06
CA GLN A 2 16.32 -6.30 23.76
C GLN A 2 16.16 -6.22 22.23
N ASN A 3 15.08 -6.83 21.73
CA ASN A 3 14.70 -6.71 20.33
C ASN A 3 14.23 -5.26 20.10
N GLU A 4 15.15 -4.40 19.74
CA GLU A 4 14.86 -2.99 19.53
C GLU A 4 14.27 -2.81 18.13
N LEU A 5 13.16 -2.11 18.03
CA LEU A 5 12.53 -1.73 16.76
C LEU A 5 13.48 -0.79 16.00
N GLN A 6 13.86 -1.16 14.79
CA GLN A 6 14.86 -0.46 13.98
C GLN A 6 14.31 0.10 12.68
N ALA A 7 13.21 -0.50 12.16
CA ALA A 7 12.70 -0.10 10.86
C ALA A 7 11.16 -0.17 10.77
N TYR A 8 10.62 0.73 9.96
CA TYR A 8 9.25 0.74 9.48
C TYR A 8 9.23 0.36 8.01
N ILE A 9 8.35 -0.56 7.64
CA ILE A 9 8.15 -1.00 6.25
C ILE A 9 6.69 -0.71 5.88
N PHE A 10 6.50 0.21 4.93
CA PHE A 10 5.17 0.67 4.53
C PHE A 10 4.73 0.03 3.22
N ASP A 11 3.50 -0.44 3.17
CA ASP A 11 2.75 -0.49 1.93
C ASP A 11 2.41 0.94 1.47
N VAL A 12 1.92 1.10 0.24
CA VAL A 12 1.65 2.41 -0.37
C VAL A 12 0.15 2.64 -0.58
N ASP A 13 -0.47 1.82 -1.43
CA ASP A 13 -1.83 2.04 -1.90
C ASP A 13 -2.85 1.65 -0.82
N GLY A 14 -3.58 2.63 -0.29
CA GLY A 14 -4.49 2.42 0.84
C GLY A 14 -3.83 2.57 2.21
N THR A 15 -2.50 2.55 2.28
CA THR A 15 -1.71 2.73 3.52
C THR A 15 -1.16 4.14 3.63
N LEU A 16 -0.32 4.59 2.70
CA LEU A 16 0.21 5.97 2.70
C LEU A 16 -0.81 6.97 2.18
N ALA A 17 -1.58 6.60 1.15
CA ALA A 17 -2.59 7.45 0.52
C ALA A 17 -3.78 6.60 0.02
N ASP A 18 -4.98 7.18 -0.02
CA ASP A 18 -6.20 6.51 -0.52
C ASP A 18 -6.21 6.54 -2.06
N THR A 19 -5.24 5.83 -2.64
CA THR A 19 -4.93 5.86 -4.08
C THR A 19 -5.87 4.99 -4.92
N GLU A 20 -6.54 4.00 -4.31
CA GLU A 20 -7.28 2.99 -5.07
C GLU A 20 -8.55 3.55 -5.72
N ARG A 21 -9.39 4.24 -4.95
CA ARG A 21 -10.69 4.73 -5.41
C ARG A 21 -10.57 5.86 -6.43
N ASP A 22 -9.83 6.91 -6.08
CA ASP A 22 -9.83 8.20 -6.78
C ASP A 22 -8.55 8.38 -7.63
N GLY A 23 -7.61 7.46 -7.51
CA GLY A 23 -6.36 7.43 -8.28
C GLY A 23 -6.33 6.29 -9.29
N HIS A 24 -6.06 5.09 -8.83
CA HIS A 24 -5.85 3.93 -9.69
C HIS A 24 -7.06 3.57 -10.53
N ARG A 25 -8.26 3.49 -9.94
CA ARG A 25 -9.49 3.22 -10.68
C ARG A 25 -9.73 4.23 -11.79
N VAL A 26 -9.59 5.52 -11.48
CA VAL A 26 -9.76 6.61 -12.47
C VAL A 26 -8.73 6.48 -13.59
N ALA A 27 -7.47 6.17 -13.25
CA ALA A 27 -6.42 6.00 -14.24
C ALA A 27 -6.65 4.78 -15.15
N PHE A 28 -7.19 3.66 -14.62
CA PHE A 28 -7.60 2.53 -15.45
C PHE A 28 -8.69 2.92 -16.44
N ASN A 29 -9.76 3.58 -15.97
CA ASN A 29 -10.85 4.01 -16.86
C ASN A 29 -10.35 4.96 -17.94
N ARG A 30 -9.45 5.89 -17.63
CA ARG A 30 -8.84 6.76 -18.63
C ARG A 30 -7.98 5.98 -19.64
N ALA A 31 -7.27 4.94 -19.21
CA ALA A 31 -6.51 4.08 -20.10
C ALA A 31 -7.42 3.28 -21.04
N PHE A 32 -8.55 2.78 -20.54
CA PHE A 32 -9.55 2.08 -21.36
C PHE A 32 -10.17 3.02 -22.41
N GLU A 33 -10.51 4.24 -22.01
CA GLU A 33 -11.03 5.28 -22.91
C GLU A 33 -10.00 5.69 -23.99
N GLU A 34 -8.72 5.84 -23.64
CA GLU A 34 -7.63 6.15 -24.57
C GLU A 34 -7.45 5.09 -25.68
N TYR A 35 -7.77 3.84 -25.36
CA TYR A 35 -7.66 2.70 -26.28
C TYR A 35 -9.00 2.31 -26.92
N ASP A 36 -10.02 3.18 -26.84
CA ASP A 36 -11.36 2.98 -27.41
C ASP A 36 -12.03 1.68 -26.92
N LEU A 37 -11.76 1.24 -25.67
CA LEU A 37 -12.41 0.10 -25.05
C LEU A 37 -13.71 0.54 -24.38
N ASP A 38 -14.75 -0.30 -24.51
CA ASP A 38 -16.06 -0.11 -23.84
C ASP A 38 -16.07 -0.56 -22.36
N TRP A 39 -14.86 -0.67 -21.75
CA TRP A 39 -14.67 -1.08 -20.36
C TRP A 39 -14.79 0.10 -19.42
N HIS A 40 -15.51 -0.11 -18.33
CA HIS A 40 -15.60 0.89 -17.27
C HIS A 40 -15.69 0.20 -15.91
N TRP A 41 -14.73 0.50 -15.04
CA TRP A 41 -14.73 0.00 -13.67
C TRP A 41 -15.41 1.01 -12.74
N SER A 42 -16.63 0.65 -12.26
CA SER A 42 -17.30 1.40 -11.20
C SER A 42 -16.53 1.27 -9.87
N VAL A 43 -16.94 2.00 -8.85
CA VAL A 43 -16.35 1.87 -7.50
C VAL A 43 -16.53 0.45 -6.97
N GLU A 44 -17.73 -0.11 -7.16
CA GLU A 44 -18.10 -1.46 -6.72
C GLU A 44 -17.30 -2.52 -7.48
N THR A 45 -17.31 -2.47 -8.83
CA THR A 45 -16.54 -3.40 -9.67
C THR A 45 -15.05 -3.36 -9.30
N TYR A 46 -14.51 -2.16 -9.12
CA TYR A 46 -13.11 -2.02 -8.74
C TYR A 46 -12.82 -2.64 -7.36
N GLY A 47 -13.73 -2.48 -6.40
CA GLY A 47 -13.64 -3.12 -5.09
C GLY A 47 -13.54 -4.66 -5.20
N GLU A 48 -14.37 -5.30 -6.04
CA GLU A 48 -14.29 -6.74 -6.28
C GLU A 48 -12.96 -7.15 -6.94
N LEU A 49 -12.49 -6.33 -7.88
CA LEU A 49 -11.22 -6.57 -8.59
C LEU A 49 -9.98 -6.41 -7.70
N LEU A 50 -10.08 -5.71 -6.57
CA LEU A 50 -8.98 -5.56 -5.60
C LEU A 50 -8.60 -6.87 -4.91
N ALA A 51 -9.44 -7.92 -4.99
CA ALA A 51 -9.07 -9.27 -4.58
C ALA A 51 -7.85 -9.81 -5.34
N VAL A 52 -7.60 -9.30 -6.56
CA VAL A 52 -6.43 -9.64 -7.37
C VAL A 52 -5.36 -8.57 -7.27
N THR A 53 -4.22 -8.95 -6.75
CA THR A 53 -3.07 -8.05 -6.58
C THR A 53 -2.30 -7.87 -7.89
N GLY A 54 -2.01 -6.60 -8.22
CA GLY A 54 -1.28 -6.23 -9.44
C GLY A 54 -2.19 -5.78 -10.57
N GLY A 55 -1.81 -4.66 -11.24
CA GLY A 55 -2.67 -4.03 -12.25
C GLY A 55 -2.84 -4.85 -13.51
N LYS A 56 -1.80 -5.55 -13.96
CA LYS A 56 -1.86 -6.43 -15.14
C LYS A 56 -2.69 -7.68 -14.85
N GLU A 57 -2.50 -8.28 -13.69
CA GLU A 57 -3.23 -9.44 -13.21
C GLU A 57 -4.72 -9.12 -13.01
N ARG A 58 -5.01 -7.94 -12.48
CA ARG A 58 -6.38 -7.43 -12.30
C ARG A 58 -7.11 -7.24 -13.63
N MET A 59 -6.43 -6.70 -14.66
CA MET A 59 -7.02 -6.61 -16.00
C MET A 59 -7.30 -7.97 -16.62
N LYS A 60 -6.40 -8.95 -16.46
CA LYS A 60 -6.64 -10.33 -16.92
C LYS A 60 -7.84 -10.94 -16.22
N TYR A 61 -7.90 -10.81 -14.91
CA TYR A 61 -9.03 -11.30 -14.11
C TYR A 61 -10.37 -10.65 -14.52
N PHE A 62 -10.35 -9.34 -14.81
CA PHE A 62 -11.53 -8.64 -15.33
C PHE A 62 -11.99 -9.23 -16.66
N VAL A 63 -11.08 -9.44 -17.60
CA VAL A 63 -11.40 -10.04 -18.91
C VAL A 63 -12.01 -11.43 -18.76
N GLU A 64 -11.48 -12.25 -17.87
CA GLU A 64 -11.95 -13.61 -17.63
C GLU A 64 -13.31 -13.69 -16.94
N ASN A 65 -13.64 -12.74 -16.06
CA ASN A 65 -14.78 -12.88 -15.14
C ASN A 65 -15.85 -11.79 -15.27
N PHE A 66 -15.54 -10.62 -15.84
CA PHE A 66 -16.42 -9.45 -15.84
C PHE A 66 -16.69 -8.89 -17.25
N SER A 67 -16.08 -9.43 -18.30
CA SER A 67 -16.21 -8.90 -19.66
C SER A 67 -17.45 -9.38 -20.41
N GLN A 68 -18.39 -10.07 -19.78
CA GLN A 68 -19.59 -10.56 -20.45
C GLN A 68 -20.38 -9.39 -21.08
N GLY A 69 -20.54 -9.46 -22.41
CA GLY A 69 -21.21 -8.43 -23.19
C GLY A 69 -20.36 -7.23 -23.59
N LEU A 70 -19.07 -7.25 -23.23
CA LEU A 70 -18.09 -6.24 -23.63
C LEU A 70 -17.22 -6.75 -24.79
N THR A 71 -16.62 -5.81 -25.52
CA THR A 71 -15.66 -6.14 -26.57
C THR A 71 -14.30 -6.46 -25.95
N VAL A 72 -13.79 -7.68 -26.18
CA VAL A 72 -12.43 -8.08 -25.81
C VAL A 72 -11.59 -8.19 -27.07
N PRO A 73 -10.52 -7.38 -27.21
CA PRO A 73 -9.62 -7.44 -28.37
C PRO A 73 -8.92 -8.80 -28.50
N ASP A 74 -8.76 -9.30 -29.72
CA ASP A 74 -8.06 -10.58 -29.99
C ASP A 74 -6.60 -10.58 -29.50
N ASN A 75 -5.97 -9.42 -29.43
CA ASN A 75 -4.59 -9.24 -29.00
C ASN A 75 -4.46 -8.86 -27.51
N ILE A 76 -5.42 -9.23 -26.67
CA ILE A 76 -5.53 -8.79 -25.27
C ILE A 76 -4.23 -9.03 -24.45
N ASP A 77 -3.55 -10.14 -24.68
CA ASP A 77 -2.32 -10.48 -23.95
C ASP A 77 -1.18 -9.47 -24.21
N THR A 78 -1.11 -8.91 -25.43
CA THR A 78 -0.13 -7.87 -25.78
C THR A 78 -0.62 -6.49 -25.43
N LEU A 79 -1.93 -6.28 -25.37
CA LEU A 79 -2.56 -5.01 -25.06
C LEU A 79 -2.51 -4.69 -23.56
N ILE A 80 -2.63 -5.67 -22.67
CA ILE A 80 -2.61 -5.46 -21.22
C ILE A 80 -1.35 -4.72 -20.73
N PRO A 81 -0.11 -5.05 -21.18
CA PRO A 81 1.07 -4.25 -20.84
C PRO A 81 0.99 -2.80 -21.30
N GLU A 82 0.44 -2.52 -22.48
CA GLU A 82 0.28 -1.17 -23.02
C GLU A 82 -0.77 -0.38 -22.22
N LEU A 83 -1.92 -0.98 -21.92
CA LEU A 83 -2.95 -0.40 -21.04
C LEU A 83 -2.39 -0.10 -19.65
N HIS A 84 -1.53 -0.96 -19.12
CA HIS A 84 -0.91 -0.74 -17.83
C HIS A 84 0.07 0.45 -17.84
N GLN A 85 0.81 0.63 -18.94
CA GLN A 85 1.67 1.81 -19.13
C GLN A 85 0.84 3.10 -19.26
N ALA A 86 -0.25 3.07 -20.05
CA ALA A 86 -1.18 4.20 -20.18
C ALA A 86 -1.79 4.56 -18.82
N LYS A 87 -2.27 3.55 -18.07
CA LYS A 87 -2.79 3.72 -16.70
C LYS A 87 -1.75 4.35 -15.79
N THR A 88 -0.50 3.92 -15.82
CA THR A 88 0.57 4.49 -14.99
C THR A 88 0.80 5.97 -15.32
N ARG A 89 0.81 6.33 -16.61
CA ARG A 89 0.89 7.72 -17.06
C ARG A 89 -0.28 8.57 -16.52
N HIS A 90 -1.52 8.12 -16.70
CA HIS A 90 -2.70 8.82 -16.19
C HIS A 90 -2.70 8.96 -14.66
N TYR A 91 -2.21 7.95 -13.95
CA TYR A 91 -2.09 8.00 -12.49
C TYR A 91 -1.05 9.03 -12.03
N THR A 92 0.12 9.06 -12.66
CA THR A 92 1.16 10.06 -12.34
C THR A 92 0.70 11.49 -12.67
N GLU A 93 -0.08 11.68 -13.72
CA GLU A 93 -0.73 12.96 -14.02
C GLU A 93 -1.70 13.37 -12.91
N LEU A 94 -2.56 12.44 -12.44
CA LEU A 94 -3.48 12.71 -11.32
C LEU A 94 -2.72 13.13 -10.06
N LEU A 95 -1.65 12.42 -9.71
CA LEU A 95 -0.81 12.77 -8.56
C LEU A 95 -0.22 14.18 -8.68
N SER A 96 0.23 14.57 -9.88
CA SER A 96 0.82 15.88 -10.13
C SER A 96 -0.14 17.06 -9.87
N THR A 97 -1.44 16.79 -9.86
CA THR A 97 -2.47 17.80 -9.53
C THR A 97 -2.63 18.03 -8.03
N GLY A 98 -2.01 17.20 -7.17
CA GLY A 98 -2.22 17.20 -5.71
C GLY A 98 -3.58 16.66 -5.28
N ALA A 99 -4.30 15.97 -6.17
CA ALA A 99 -5.65 15.47 -5.90
C ALA A 99 -5.68 14.30 -4.90
N ILE A 100 -4.54 13.65 -4.67
CA ILE A 100 -4.44 12.49 -3.78
C ILE A 100 -3.44 12.82 -2.66
N PRO A 101 -3.92 13.32 -1.50
CA PRO A 101 -3.07 13.59 -0.35
C PRO A 101 -2.66 12.31 0.39
N LEU A 102 -1.63 12.40 1.22
CA LEU A 102 -1.34 11.37 2.21
C LEU A 102 -2.50 11.24 3.21
N ARG A 103 -2.68 10.05 3.73
CA ARG A 103 -3.65 9.80 4.80
C ARG A 103 -3.22 10.48 6.10
N PRO A 104 -4.18 10.85 6.97
CA PRO A 104 -3.88 11.54 8.22
C PRO A 104 -2.85 10.79 9.08
N GLY A 105 -1.84 11.49 9.56
CA GLY A 105 -0.77 10.95 10.41
C GLY A 105 0.43 10.35 9.67
N VAL A 106 0.32 10.07 8.37
CA VAL A 106 1.40 9.44 7.60
C VAL A 106 2.64 10.32 7.53
N GLU A 107 2.50 11.56 7.07
CA GLU A 107 3.62 12.51 6.97
C GLU A 107 4.29 12.73 8.32
N ARG A 108 3.49 12.94 9.37
CA ARG A 108 3.99 13.14 10.73
C ARG A 108 4.78 11.94 11.24
N LEU A 109 4.25 10.71 11.08
CA LEU A 109 4.91 9.48 11.54
C LEU A 109 6.24 9.24 10.80
N ILE A 110 6.25 9.45 9.47
CA ILE A 110 7.49 9.34 8.66
C ILE A 110 8.53 10.35 9.14
N ASN A 111 8.15 11.61 9.35
CA ASN A 111 9.07 12.65 9.81
C ASN A 111 9.58 12.38 11.24
N GLU A 112 8.73 11.90 12.16
CA GLU A 112 9.13 11.50 13.50
C GLU A 112 10.11 10.32 13.47
N ALA A 113 9.84 9.29 12.65
CA ALA A 113 10.73 8.14 12.47
C ALA A 113 12.13 8.56 12.00
N ARG A 114 12.19 9.46 11.01
CA ARG A 114 13.47 10.03 10.50
C ARG A 114 14.23 10.78 11.58
N GLN A 115 13.55 11.63 12.36
CA GLN A 115 14.18 12.37 13.48
C GLN A 115 14.75 11.44 14.56
N ARG A 116 14.15 10.27 14.74
CA ARG A 116 14.59 9.23 15.68
C ARG A 116 15.57 8.22 15.08
N ASN A 117 16.00 8.41 13.83
CA ASN A 117 16.87 7.49 13.08
C ASN A 117 16.27 6.08 12.93
N ILE A 118 14.95 5.95 12.89
CA ILE A 118 14.27 4.72 12.51
C ILE A 118 14.37 4.60 10.99
N ARG A 119 14.84 3.46 10.51
CA ARG A 119 15.03 3.19 9.09
C ARG A 119 13.70 2.99 8.42
N LEU A 120 13.56 3.48 7.19
CA LEU A 120 12.31 3.40 6.43
C LEU A 120 12.48 2.55 5.18
N ALA A 121 11.47 1.76 4.86
CA ALA A 121 11.36 1.03 3.61
C ALA A 121 9.93 1.04 3.09
N ILE A 122 9.80 0.76 1.80
CA ILE A 122 8.52 0.52 1.11
C ILE A 122 8.51 -0.91 0.60
N ALA A 123 7.38 -1.59 0.75
CA ALA A 123 7.08 -2.91 0.20
C ALA A 123 5.69 -2.92 -0.43
N THR A 124 5.61 -2.71 -1.74
CA THR A 124 4.34 -2.50 -2.46
C THR A 124 4.29 -3.24 -3.80
N THR A 125 3.09 -3.51 -4.28
CA THR A 125 2.87 -4.09 -5.61
C THR A 125 2.65 -3.06 -6.71
N THR A 126 2.53 -1.78 -6.34
CA THR A 126 2.47 -0.69 -7.32
C THR A 126 3.82 -0.45 -7.98
N THR A 127 3.83 0.21 -9.15
CA THR A 127 5.07 0.41 -9.91
C THR A 127 6.00 1.42 -9.23
N PRO A 128 7.33 1.33 -9.45
CA PRO A 128 8.29 2.30 -8.93
C PRO A 128 7.96 3.74 -9.33
N GLU A 129 7.43 3.95 -10.54
CA GLU A 129 7.04 5.27 -11.04
C GLU A 129 5.88 5.86 -10.21
N ASN A 130 4.91 5.03 -9.83
CA ASN A 130 3.80 5.45 -8.99
C ASN A 130 4.28 5.85 -7.58
N VAL A 131 5.18 5.05 -6.99
CA VAL A 131 5.79 5.36 -5.68
C VAL A 131 6.53 6.68 -5.74
N THR A 132 7.40 6.84 -6.75
CA THR A 132 8.17 8.07 -6.96
C THR A 132 7.28 9.29 -7.11
N ALA A 133 6.23 9.19 -7.93
CA ALA A 133 5.30 10.28 -8.14
C ALA A 133 4.55 10.64 -6.84
N LEU A 134 4.02 9.66 -6.11
CA LEU A 134 3.32 9.92 -4.85
C LEU A 134 4.23 10.62 -3.84
N LEU A 135 5.39 10.04 -3.55
CA LEU A 135 6.32 10.58 -2.55
C LEU A 135 6.79 11.99 -2.92
N THR A 136 7.20 12.19 -4.19
CA THR A 136 7.68 13.48 -4.67
C THR A 136 6.62 14.58 -4.56
N HIS A 137 5.37 14.28 -4.93
CA HIS A 137 4.30 15.27 -4.91
C HIS A 137 3.72 15.54 -3.52
N THR A 138 3.82 14.58 -2.59
CA THR A 138 3.23 14.73 -1.25
C THR A 138 4.25 15.11 -0.17
N LEU A 139 5.48 14.58 -0.25
CA LEU A 139 6.54 14.78 0.76
C LEU A 139 7.71 15.63 0.24
N GLY A 140 7.72 15.93 -1.07
CA GLY A 140 8.76 16.72 -1.71
C GLY A 140 9.81 15.89 -2.47
N PRO A 141 10.61 16.53 -3.34
CA PRO A 141 11.48 15.84 -4.30
C PRO A 141 12.57 14.96 -3.65
N ASP A 142 13.01 15.31 -2.44
CA ASP A 142 14.06 14.57 -1.73
C ASP A 142 13.51 13.36 -0.94
N SER A 143 12.20 13.15 -0.93
CA SER A 143 11.56 12.12 -0.08
C SER A 143 11.90 10.68 -0.48
N ILE A 144 12.29 10.45 -1.72
CA ILE A 144 12.74 9.14 -2.21
C ILE A 144 13.96 8.67 -1.41
N ASP A 145 14.89 9.57 -1.10
CA ASP A 145 16.12 9.27 -0.37
C ASP A 145 15.89 9.01 1.14
N TRP A 146 14.66 9.21 1.62
CA TRP A 146 14.30 8.88 3.01
C TRP A 146 14.08 7.39 3.23
N PHE A 147 13.79 6.65 2.16
CA PHE A 147 13.54 5.22 2.19
C PHE A 147 14.80 4.47 1.73
N GLU A 148 15.39 3.68 2.63
CA GLU A 148 16.58 2.89 2.32
C GLU A 148 16.33 1.83 1.26
N VAL A 149 15.11 1.28 1.23
CA VAL A 149 14.66 0.28 0.26
C VAL A 149 13.28 0.67 -0.24
N ILE A 150 13.11 0.70 -1.56
CA ILE A 150 11.81 0.79 -2.23
C ILE A 150 11.64 -0.51 -3.04
N ALA A 151 10.99 -1.50 -2.42
CA ALA A 151 10.59 -2.74 -3.07
C ALA A 151 9.22 -2.51 -3.72
N ALA A 152 9.18 -2.42 -5.06
CA ALA A 152 7.98 -2.02 -5.79
C ALA A 152 7.78 -2.82 -7.09
N GLY A 153 6.53 -3.06 -7.44
CA GLY A 153 6.11 -3.65 -8.70
C GLY A 153 6.52 -5.12 -8.89
N ASP A 154 7.18 -5.38 -9.99
CA ASP A 154 7.56 -6.74 -10.43
C ASP A 154 9.00 -7.11 -9.99
N ILE A 155 9.53 -6.50 -8.92
CA ILE A 155 10.90 -6.75 -8.44
C ILE A 155 11.07 -8.16 -7.85
N VAL A 156 9.99 -8.80 -7.45
CA VAL A 156 9.94 -10.15 -6.91
C VAL A 156 9.01 -11.04 -7.74
N PRO A 157 9.23 -12.38 -7.74
CA PRO A 157 8.48 -13.29 -8.60
C PRO A 157 7.01 -13.42 -8.19
N ALA A 158 6.71 -13.41 -6.88
CA ALA A 158 5.35 -13.55 -6.38
C ALA A 158 4.90 -12.26 -5.67
N LYS A 159 3.68 -11.81 -6.01
CA LYS A 159 3.05 -10.64 -5.40
C LYS A 159 2.30 -11.03 -4.12
N LYS A 160 1.96 -10.03 -3.30
CA LYS A 160 1.06 -10.21 -2.15
C LYS A 160 -0.18 -11.02 -2.59
N PRO A 161 -0.59 -12.04 -1.87
CA PRO A 161 -0.28 -12.33 -0.46
C PRO A 161 1.02 -13.12 -0.20
N ALA A 162 1.85 -13.43 -1.22
CA ALA A 162 3.15 -14.04 -0.98
C ALA A 162 4.08 -13.07 -0.21
N PRO A 163 4.99 -13.57 0.65
CA PRO A 163 5.85 -12.74 1.49
C PRO A 163 7.01 -12.08 0.75
N ASP A 164 7.26 -12.47 -0.49
CA ASP A 164 8.46 -12.18 -1.29
C ASP A 164 8.88 -10.70 -1.24
N ILE A 165 7.92 -9.75 -1.30
CA ILE A 165 8.23 -8.32 -1.32
C ILE A 165 8.76 -7.82 0.03
N TYR A 166 8.25 -8.39 1.14
CA TYR A 166 8.73 -8.09 2.48
C TYR A 166 10.06 -8.76 2.77
N ASP A 167 10.22 -10.03 2.37
CA ASP A 167 11.50 -10.76 2.46
C ASP A 167 12.60 -10.02 1.69
N TYR A 168 12.29 -9.54 0.49
CA TYR A 168 13.21 -8.71 -0.30
C TYR A 168 13.60 -7.42 0.45
N ALA A 169 12.63 -6.71 1.03
CA ALA A 169 12.93 -5.49 1.80
C ALA A 169 13.82 -5.79 3.00
N LEU A 170 13.51 -6.83 3.78
CA LEU A 170 14.30 -7.27 4.94
C LEU A 170 15.73 -7.67 4.56
N GLU A 171 15.89 -8.44 3.46
CA GLU A 171 17.20 -8.83 2.93
C GLU A 171 18.05 -7.61 2.56
N LYS A 172 17.47 -6.65 1.81
CA LYS A 172 18.18 -5.43 1.40
C LYS A 172 18.55 -4.54 2.58
N MET A 173 17.66 -4.41 3.56
CA MET A 173 17.93 -3.71 4.81
C MET A 173 18.91 -4.46 5.73
N LYS A 174 19.13 -5.76 5.50
CA LYS A 174 19.90 -6.65 6.38
C LYS A 174 19.39 -6.63 7.82
N LEU A 175 18.07 -6.65 7.98
CA LEU A 175 17.39 -6.69 9.27
C LEU A 175 16.58 -7.97 9.42
N PRO A 176 16.55 -8.56 10.62
CA PRO A 176 15.59 -9.63 10.90
C PRO A 176 14.18 -9.02 11.10
N ALA A 177 13.15 -9.73 10.70
CA ALA A 177 11.75 -9.30 10.80
C ALA A 177 11.38 -8.81 12.22
N LYS A 178 11.86 -9.50 13.26
CA LYS A 178 11.63 -9.12 14.67
C LYS A 178 12.09 -7.72 15.08
N ASN A 179 12.91 -7.06 14.26
CA ASN A 179 13.37 -5.69 14.49
C ASN A 179 12.64 -4.68 13.59
N CYS A 180 11.63 -5.13 12.87
CA CYS A 180 10.85 -4.32 11.95
C CYS A 180 9.35 -4.40 12.27
N ILE A 181 8.60 -3.42 11.78
CA ILE A 181 7.14 -3.42 11.82
C ILE A 181 6.61 -3.02 10.46
N ALA A 182 5.55 -3.70 10.00
CA ALA A 182 4.88 -3.39 8.75
C ALA A 182 3.63 -2.53 8.98
N PHE A 183 3.32 -1.69 8.01
CA PHE A 183 2.09 -0.90 7.93
C PHE A 183 1.35 -1.30 6.66
N GLU A 184 0.10 -1.71 6.80
CA GLU A 184 -0.72 -2.28 5.75
C GLU A 184 -2.18 -1.83 5.87
N ASP A 185 -2.98 -2.15 4.84
CA ASP A 185 -4.40 -1.82 4.78
C ASP A 185 -5.29 -3.00 4.40
N SER A 186 -4.73 -4.06 3.81
CA SER A 186 -5.48 -5.08 3.09
C SER A 186 -5.23 -6.51 3.57
N SER A 187 -6.19 -7.42 3.28
CA SER A 187 -6.08 -8.85 3.56
C SER A 187 -4.89 -9.51 2.85
N ASN A 188 -4.57 -9.10 1.61
CA ASN A 188 -3.40 -9.60 0.90
C ASN A 188 -2.10 -9.06 1.51
N GLY A 189 -2.14 -7.82 1.97
CA GLY A 189 -1.01 -7.18 2.62
C GLY A 189 -0.65 -7.81 3.95
N ILE A 190 -1.62 -7.99 4.85
CA ILE A 190 -1.35 -8.63 6.15
C ILE A 190 -0.85 -10.06 5.99
N LYS A 191 -1.44 -10.86 5.08
CA LYS A 191 -0.95 -12.22 4.81
C LYS A 191 0.50 -12.23 4.33
N SER A 192 0.88 -11.25 3.49
CA SER A 192 2.23 -11.09 2.98
C SER A 192 3.22 -10.72 4.09
N SER A 193 2.89 -9.73 4.91
CA SER A 193 3.76 -9.27 5.99
C SER A 193 3.92 -10.31 7.12
N ILE A 194 2.83 -10.98 7.52
CA ILE A 194 2.89 -12.09 8.48
C ILE A 194 3.65 -13.28 7.90
N GLY A 195 3.50 -13.57 6.61
CA GLY A 195 4.29 -14.62 5.92
C GLY A 195 5.80 -14.36 5.94
N ALA A 196 6.22 -13.10 6.10
CA ALA A 196 7.60 -12.67 6.30
C ALA A 196 7.97 -12.48 7.80
N ASP A 197 7.17 -13.03 8.72
CA ASP A 197 7.35 -12.95 10.19
C ASP A 197 7.32 -11.51 10.75
N LEU A 198 6.67 -10.57 10.07
CA LEU A 198 6.55 -9.18 10.50
C LEU A 198 5.34 -8.96 11.41
N ILE A 199 5.53 -8.20 12.49
CA ILE A 199 4.44 -7.58 13.25
C ILE A 199 3.83 -6.50 12.37
N THR A 200 2.47 -6.44 12.29
CA THR A 200 1.78 -5.58 11.35
C THR A 200 0.74 -4.70 12.04
N ILE A 201 0.78 -3.40 11.75
CA ILE A 201 -0.25 -2.41 12.05
C ILE A 201 -1.12 -2.24 10.81
N ILE A 202 -2.43 -2.26 10.99
CA ILE A 202 -3.40 -2.06 9.91
C ILE A 202 -4.06 -0.69 10.04
N THR A 203 -4.20 -0.01 8.89
CA THR A 203 -5.09 1.14 8.75
C THR A 203 -6.08 0.88 7.63
N ILE A 204 -7.33 0.58 7.98
CA ILE A 204 -8.39 0.25 7.01
C ILE A 204 -8.78 1.46 6.14
N ASN A 205 -9.34 1.18 4.97
CA ASN A 205 -9.97 2.16 4.08
C ASN A 205 -11.36 1.69 3.64
N ASP A 206 -12.00 2.40 2.70
CA ASP A 206 -13.37 2.09 2.26
C ASP A 206 -13.52 0.70 1.62
N TYR A 207 -12.46 0.15 1.04
CA TYR A 207 -12.47 -1.17 0.40
C TYR A 207 -12.08 -2.33 1.33
N THR A 208 -11.55 -2.05 2.52
CA THR A 208 -10.92 -3.07 3.37
C THR A 208 -11.59 -3.24 4.74
N ARG A 209 -12.75 -2.56 4.96
CA ARG A 209 -13.49 -2.59 6.25
C ARG A 209 -13.89 -3.99 6.70
N ASP A 210 -14.22 -4.86 5.74
CA ASP A 210 -14.73 -6.21 6.00
C ASP A 210 -13.64 -7.28 5.87
N HIS A 211 -12.37 -6.88 5.73
CA HIS A 211 -11.26 -7.83 5.67
C HIS A 211 -10.94 -8.42 7.06
N ASP A 212 -10.40 -9.64 7.07
CA ASP A 212 -9.91 -10.28 8.28
C ASP A 212 -8.50 -9.76 8.61
N PHE A 213 -8.38 -9.15 9.78
CA PHE A 213 -7.16 -8.60 10.33
C PHE A 213 -6.81 -9.17 11.71
N SER A 214 -7.26 -10.40 12.01
CA SER A 214 -7.07 -11.04 13.32
C SER A 214 -5.60 -11.20 13.72
N ASP A 215 -4.68 -11.24 12.74
CA ASP A 215 -3.23 -11.34 12.96
C ASP A 215 -2.54 -9.97 13.15
N ALA A 216 -3.27 -8.86 13.04
CA ALA A 216 -2.72 -7.52 13.26
C ALA A 216 -2.52 -7.22 14.75
N VAL A 217 -1.45 -6.50 15.10
CA VAL A 217 -1.25 -6.05 16.48
C VAL A 217 -2.27 -4.97 16.88
N VAL A 218 -2.69 -4.17 15.92
CA VAL A 218 -3.76 -3.16 16.05
C VAL A 218 -4.37 -2.85 14.69
N VAL A 219 -5.66 -2.58 14.66
CA VAL A 219 -6.40 -2.14 13.47
C VAL A 219 -7.02 -0.77 13.76
N LEU A 220 -6.71 0.20 12.92
CA LEU A 220 -7.12 1.59 13.03
C LEU A 220 -7.81 2.04 11.73
N ASP A 221 -8.56 3.12 11.77
CA ASP A 221 -9.11 3.75 10.55
C ASP A 221 -8.12 4.66 9.84
N GLN A 222 -7.09 5.17 10.54
CA GLN A 222 -6.03 6.05 10.04
C GLN A 222 -4.87 6.09 11.04
N MET A 223 -3.74 6.74 10.71
CA MET A 223 -2.64 6.90 11.67
C MET A 223 -2.89 8.03 12.69
N GLY A 224 -3.84 8.90 12.41
CA GLY A 224 -4.30 9.97 13.30
C GLY A 224 -3.36 11.17 13.41
N GLU A 225 -3.94 12.29 13.78
CA GLU A 225 -3.26 13.55 14.13
C GLU A 225 -3.76 14.03 15.49
N ALA A 226 -3.04 14.96 16.13
CA ALA A 226 -3.43 15.48 17.44
C ALA A 226 -4.80 16.13 17.46
N ASP A 227 -5.21 16.75 16.34
CA ASP A 227 -6.51 17.40 16.13
C ASP A 227 -7.51 16.52 15.36
N LYS A 228 -7.07 15.38 14.85
CA LYS A 228 -7.87 14.39 14.13
C LYS A 228 -7.49 12.98 14.58
N PRO A 229 -7.94 12.55 15.77
CA PRO A 229 -7.57 11.25 16.31
C PRO A 229 -8.05 10.11 15.42
N PHE A 230 -7.37 8.96 15.54
CA PHE A 230 -7.84 7.71 14.93
C PHE A 230 -8.97 7.09 15.75
N ASN A 231 -9.73 6.19 15.09
CA ASN A 231 -10.59 5.24 15.78
C ASN A 231 -9.91 3.87 15.82
N VAL A 232 -9.90 3.25 17.00
CA VAL A 232 -9.44 1.87 17.18
C VAL A 232 -10.55 0.92 16.75
N ILE A 233 -10.28 0.07 15.76
CA ILE A 233 -11.21 -0.95 15.26
C ILE A 233 -10.98 -2.26 16.03
N ALA A 234 -9.71 -2.64 16.25
CA ALA A 234 -9.32 -3.79 17.05
C ALA A 234 -7.93 -3.59 17.68
N GLY A 235 -7.66 -4.27 18.78
CA GLY A 235 -6.42 -4.14 19.56
C GLY A 235 -6.52 -3.05 20.63
N ASP A 236 -5.38 -2.70 21.23
CA ASP A 236 -5.29 -1.73 22.32
C ASP A 236 -4.17 -0.73 22.04
N THR A 237 -4.49 0.55 22.11
CA THR A 237 -3.56 1.69 21.95
C THR A 237 -3.24 2.38 23.27
N GLU A 238 -3.68 1.81 24.40
CA GLU A 238 -3.49 2.39 25.73
C GLU A 238 -4.02 3.83 25.84
N GLY A 239 -5.09 4.14 25.08
CA GLY A 239 -5.74 5.45 25.09
C GLY A 239 -5.02 6.53 24.27
N ALA A 240 -4.10 6.16 23.39
CA ALA A 240 -3.48 7.11 22.48
C ALA A 240 -4.46 7.52 21.36
N ASP A 241 -4.34 8.76 20.89
CA ASP A 241 -5.21 9.37 19.87
C ASP A 241 -4.59 9.31 18.45
N TYR A 242 -3.28 9.08 18.35
CA TYR A 242 -2.56 8.97 17.07
C TYR A 242 -1.32 8.09 17.20
N LEU A 243 -0.92 7.45 16.09
CA LEU A 243 0.33 6.69 16.01
C LEU A 243 1.53 7.65 16.08
N ASN A 244 2.38 7.44 17.06
CA ASN A 244 3.71 8.04 17.13
C ASN A 244 4.76 6.93 17.33
N CYS A 245 6.04 7.26 17.22
CA CYS A 245 7.10 6.26 17.33
C CYS A 245 7.12 5.56 18.71
N GLU A 246 6.64 6.21 19.76
CA GLU A 246 6.55 5.61 21.09
C GLU A 246 5.48 4.55 21.16
N LEU A 247 4.26 4.84 20.66
CA LEU A 247 3.18 3.86 20.58
C LEU A 247 3.57 2.68 19.70
N VAL A 248 4.15 2.94 18.52
CA VAL A 248 4.60 1.88 17.60
C VAL A 248 5.64 0.98 18.28
N ALA A 249 6.60 1.54 19.04
CA ALA A 249 7.57 0.75 19.77
C ALA A 249 6.95 -0.10 20.88
N ARG A 250 5.92 0.42 21.59
CA ARG A 250 5.16 -0.35 22.58
C ARG A 250 4.38 -1.51 21.96
N LEU A 251 3.64 -1.26 20.88
CA LEU A 251 2.90 -2.28 20.15
C LEU A 251 3.83 -3.40 19.66
N HIS A 252 4.96 -3.02 19.09
CA HIS A 252 5.99 -3.97 18.65
C HIS A 252 6.52 -4.82 19.81
N GLN A 253 6.81 -4.21 20.97
CA GLN A 253 7.30 -4.93 22.16
C GLN A 253 6.25 -5.87 22.76
N GLN A 254 4.98 -5.48 22.75
CA GLN A 254 3.87 -6.30 23.24
C GLN A 254 3.67 -7.57 22.39
N ALA A 255 3.75 -7.43 21.06
CA ALA A 255 3.57 -8.54 20.14
C ALA A 255 4.73 -9.56 20.15
N GLN A 256 5.87 -9.23 20.76
CA GLN A 256 7.02 -10.14 20.90
C GLN A 256 7.02 -10.96 22.20
N ARG A 257 6.01 -10.78 23.06
CA ARG A 257 5.86 -11.53 24.33
C ARG A 257 5.07 -12.79 24.11
#